data_f8fbff0d01a44cb8bb0464662b531084
#
_entry.id   f8fbff0d01a44cb8bb0464662b531084
#
_cell.length_a   1.000
_cell.length_b   1.000
_cell.length_c   1.000
_cell.angle_alpha   90.00
_cell.angle_beta   90.00
_cell.angle_gamma   90.00
#
_symmetry.space_group_name_H-M   'P 1'
#
loop_
_entity.id
_entity.type
_entity.pdbx_description
1 polymer ?
#
loop_
_entity_poly.entity_id
_entity_poly.type
_entity_poly.pdbx_seq_one_letter_code
_entity_poly.pdbx_strand_id
1 'polypeptide(L)'
;MMLGAVSCSNKKFEVSGNITDAKDSLLYFENMSLNGPVVVDSTKLDADGNFSFAVDAPSAPEFYRLRIAGQIINVAADSTEHVTIKAAYPTMASQYEVSGSDECSKIKELAIGQMALQASINNIVRNTNLNDDVMRDSIRVILAQYKEGVKNNYIFKEPMKAYAYFALFQTIALGYENALVFNPRSNEDDVKVFAAVATSWDTYYPKAERGLNLHNIAIEGLKNIRIMKAEQQQTVDPSKVEYTGVIDIALPDNKGNIRKLSSLKGKVVMLDFHLFATKESTARIMQLRELYNKYHAQGFEIYQVSIDPDEHFWKTSVAALPWVCVHSDDGLNAAELGMYNVRDIPTYFLIDKNNVLQKRDVQIKDIDAEIKALL
;
A
#
# COMPACT_ATOMS: atom_id res chain seq x y z
N MET A 1 -43.51 45.53 27.37
CA MET A 1 -42.45 45.04 26.47
C MET A 1 -41.79 43.85 27.17
N MET A 2 -42.18 42.61 26.81
CA MET A 2 -41.54 41.41 27.30
C MET A 2 -40.39 41.08 26.32
N LEU A 3 -39.14 41.21 26.77
CA LEU A 3 -37.99 40.67 26.09
C LEU A 3 -38.01 39.16 26.29
N GLY A 4 -38.39 38.43 25.25
CA GLY A 4 -38.15 36.98 25.18
C GLY A 4 -36.66 36.72 25.03
N ALA A 5 -36.04 36.20 26.08
CA ALA A 5 -34.72 35.62 25.98
C ALA A 5 -34.80 34.37 25.07
N VAL A 6 -34.34 34.47 23.84
CA VAL A 6 -34.08 33.29 22.99
C VAL A 6 -32.87 32.59 23.61
N SER A 7 -33.16 31.60 24.43
CA SER A 7 -32.14 30.62 24.84
C SER A 7 -31.71 29.83 23.58
N CYS A 8 -30.61 30.20 22.97
CA CYS A 8 -29.88 29.30 22.09
C CYS A 8 -29.40 28.13 22.93
N SER A 9 -30.20 27.06 23.01
CA SER A 9 -29.67 25.77 23.48
C SER A 9 -28.65 25.31 22.45
N ASN A 10 -27.38 25.43 22.77
CA ASN A 10 -26.34 24.81 21.96
C ASN A 10 -26.66 23.31 21.88
N LYS A 11 -26.99 22.85 20.69
CA LYS A 11 -27.21 21.43 20.44
C LYS A 11 -25.86 20.72 20.63
N LYS A 12 -25.84 19.73 21.53
CA LYS A 12 -24.62 18.98 21.84
C LYS A 12 -24.79 17.51 21.50
N PHE A 13 -23.70 16.91 21.07
CA PHE A 13 -23.49 15.48 21.10
C PHE A 13 -22.83 15.13 22.44
N GLU A 14 -23.32 14.10 23.11
CA GLU A 14 -22.82 13.67 24.41
C GLU A 14 -22.45 12.21 24.39
N VAL A 15 -21.32 11.87 25.01
CA VAL A 15 -20.92 10.50 25.29
C VAL A 15 -20.59 10.34 26.77
N SER A 16 -21.28 9.42 27.43
CA SER A 16 -21.13 9.18 28.85
C SER A 16 -21.16 7.68 29.17
N GLY A 17 -20.91 7.34 30.41
CA GLY A 17 -21.01 5.96 30.88
C GLY A 17 -20.02 5.65 31.98
N ASN A 18 -19.60 4.38 32.05
CA ASN A 18 -18.59 3.97 33.00
C ASN A 18 -17.62 2.93 32.42
N ILE A 19 -16.37 3.03 32.83
CA ILE A 19 -15.33 2.04 32.54
C ILE A 19 -14.78 1.56 33.87
N THR A 20 -15.21 0.39 34.27
CA THR A 20 -14.77 -0.25 35.52
C THR A 20 -13.33 -0.75 35.43
N ASP A 21 -12.73 -1.08 36.57
CA ASP A 21 -11.34 -1.58 36.68
C ASP A 21 -10.29 -0.63 36.09
N ALA A 22 -10.62 0.68 35.98
CA ALA A 22 -9.79 1.72 35.41
C ALA A 22 -9.50 2.87 36.41
N LYS A 23 -9.67 2.62 37.70
CA LYS A 23 -9.44 3.64 38.74
C LYS A 23 -8.06 4.30 38.54
N ASP A 24 -8.03 5.62 38.70
CA ASP A 24 -6.87 6.48 38.52
C ASP A 24 -6.29 6.55 37.09
N SER A 25 -6.87 5.84 36.13
CA SER A 25 -6.52 5.93 34.73
C SER A 25 -7.03 7.24 34.11
N LEU A 26 -6.26 7.76 33.15
CA LEU A 26 -6.68 8.93 32.38
C LEU A 26 -7.42 8.45 31.12
N LEU A 27 -8.71 8.80 31.04
CA LEU A 27 -9.54 8.56 29.86
C LEU A 27 -9.47 9.79 28.97
N TYR A 28 -9.01 9.61 27.74
CA TYR A 28 -8.99 10.63 26.71
C TYR A 28 -10.20 10.51 25.81
N PHE A 29 -10.80 11.66 25.49
CA PHE A 29 -11.77 11.81 24.42
C PHE A 29 -11.10 12.55 23.27
N GLU A 30 -10.92 11.87 22.13
CA GLU A 30 -10.12 12.36 21.00
C GLU A 30 -10.97 12.44 19.74
N ASN A 31 -10.88 13.56 19.00
CA ASN A 31 -11.41 13.67 17.65
C ASN A 31 -10.43 13.01 16.67
N MET A 32 -10.95 12.17 15.77
CA MET A 32 -10.20 11.50 14.72
C MET A 32 -10.16 12.38 13.47
N SER A 33 -9.42 13.49 13.52
CA SER A 33 -9.29 14.41 12.38
C SER A 33 -8.61 13.76 11.18
N LEU A 34 -8.71 14.38 10.00
CA LEU A 34 -8.02 13.89 8.78
C LEU A 34 -6.48 13.90 8.93
N ASN A 35 -5.96 14.70 9.86
CA ASN A 35 -4.51 14.80 10.16
C ASN A 35 -4.09 13.94 11.35
N GLY A 36 -4.99 13.11 11.86
CA GLY A 36 -4.75 12.24 13.01
C GLY A 36 -5.55 12.61 14.25
N PRO A 37 -5.39 11.86 15.34
CA PRO A 37 -6.17 12.07 16.56
C PRO A 37 -5.75 13.36 17.30
N VAL A 38 -6.76 14.12 17.73
CA VAL A 38 -6.61 15.35 18.52
C VAL A 38 -7.38 15.20 19.82
N VAL A 39 -6.73 15.40 20.95
CA VAL A 39 -7.38 15.36 22.27
C VAL A 39 -8.35 16.53 22.36
N VAL A 40 -9.63 16.22 22.58
CA VAL A 40 -10.71 17.19 22.80
C VAL A 40 -10.89 17.45 24.29
N ASP A 41 -10.91 16.37 25.08
CA ASP A 41 -11.07 16.42 26.52
C ASP A 41 -10.44 15.17 27.18
N SER A 42 -10.31 15.20 28.50
CA SER A 42 -9.85 14.07 29.27
C SER A 42 -10.34 14.12 30.71
N THR A 43 -10.53 12.96 31.31
CA THR A 43 -10.90 12.85 32.73
C THR A 43 -10.11 11.74 33.41
N LYS A 44 -9.79 11.97 34.68
CA LYS A 44 -9.24 10.93 35.55
C LYS A 44 -10.39 10.15 36.17
N LEU A 45 -10.44 8.84 35.89
CA LEU A 45 -11.53 8.00 36.36
C LEU A 45 -11.45 7.75 37.88
N ASP A 46 -12.59 7.82 38.53
CA ASP A 46 -12.80 7.45 39.93
C ASP A 46 -12.94 5.92 40.10
N ALA A 47 -13.32 5.49 41.28
CA ALA A 47 -13.51 4.06 41.58
C ALA A 47 -14.67 3.43 40.80
N ASP A 48 -15.69 4.22 40.47
CA ASP A 48 -16.86 3.76 39.71
C ASP A 48 -16.63 3.85 38.19
N GLY A 49 -15.56 4.52 37.77
CA GLY A 49 -15.17 4.68 36.36
C GLY A 49 -16.10 5.59 35.56
N ASN A 50 -16.88 6.45 36.20
CA ASN A 50 -17.85 7.33 35.53
C ASN A 50 -17.16 8.40 34.70
N PHE A 51 -17.72 8.69 33.53
CA PHE A 51 -17.28 9.76 32.64
C PHE A 51 -18.45 10.40 31.89
N SER A 52 -18.25 11.65 31.46
CA SER A 52 -19.16 12.35 30.54
C SER A 52 -18.38 13.39 29.77
N PHE A 53 -18.50 13.37 28.43
CA PHE A 53 -17.95 14.35 27.52
C PHE A 53 -19.04 14.89 26.61
N ALA A 54 -18.93 16.17 26.23
CA ALA A 54 -19.89 16.82 25.35
C ALA A 54 -19.17 17.72 24.35
N VAL A 55 -19.58 17.69 23.10
CA VAL A 55 -19.11 18.57 22.02
C VAL A 55 -20.30 19.18 21.31
N ASP A 56 -20.09 20.28 20.59
CA ASP A 56 -21.13 20.84 19.75
C ASP A 56 -21.53 19.82 18.67
N ALA A 57 -22.84 19.70 18.40
CA ALA A 57 -23.35 18.76 17.40
C ALA A 57 -22.79 19.10 16.03
N PRO A 58 -22.14 18.14 15.34
CA PRO A 58 -21.53 18.37 14.05
C PRO A 58 -22.58 18.54 12.95
N SER A 59 -22.24 19.27 11.90
CA SER A 59 -23.13 19.44 10.71
C SER A 59 -23.01 18.27 9.70
N ALA A 60 -22.07 17.39 9.92
CA ALA A 60 -21.83 16.15 9.17
C ALA A 60 -21.21 15.12 10.12
N PRO A 61 -21.24 13.82 9.83
CA PRO A 61 -20.70 12.81 10.72
C PRO A 61 -19.23 13.06 11.08
N GLU A 62 -18.94 13.07 12.37
CA GLU A 62 -17.61 13.20 12.95
C GLU A 62 -17.24 11.98 13.79
N PHE A 63 -15.95 11.71 13.89
CA PHE A 63 -15.42 10.51 14.52
C PHE A 63 -14.58 10.87 15.75
N TYR A 64 -14.88 10.18 16.82
CA TYR A 64 -14.18 10.30 18.08
C TYR A 64 -13.73 8.92 18.57
N ARG A 65 -12.88 8.93 19.57
CA ARG A 65 -12.53 7.71 20.31
C ARG A 65 -12.35 8.01 21.79
N LEU A 66 -12.72 7.02 22.60
CA LEU A 66 -12.35 6.94 24.00
C LEU A 66 -11.09 6.09 24.10
N ARG A 67 -10.04 6.58 24.77
CA ARG A 67 -8.77 5.87 24.87
C ARG A 67 -8.23 5.87 26.31
N ILE A 68 -7.88 4.66 26.79
CA ILE A 68 -7.04 4.45 27.97
C ILE A 68 -5.84 3.64 27.53
N ALA A 69 -4.63 4.19 27.63
CA ALA A 69 -3.42 3.58 27.08
C ALA A 69 -3.59 3.08 25.63
N GLY A 70 -3.45 1.80 25.36
CA GLY A 70 -3.64 1.19 24.04
C GLY A 70 -5.07 0.69 23.75
N GLN A 71 -6.01 0.81 24.71
CA GLN A 71 -7.39 0.36 24.53
C GLN A 71 -8.25 1.50 23.96
N ILE A 72 -9.04 1.20 22.92
CA ILE A 72 -9.80 2.21 22.17
C ILE A 72 -11.23 1.74 21.95
N ILE A 73 -12.20 2.66 22.19
CA ILE A 73 -13.59 2.52 21.75
C ILE A 73 -13.87 3.62 20.73
N ASN A 74 -14.29 3.26 19.53
CA ASN A 74 -14.63 4.22 18.48
C ASN A 74 -16.09 4.69 18.65
N VAL A 75 -16.30 5.99 18.43
CA VAL A 75 -17.59 6.67 18.57
C VAL A 75 -17.80 7.57 17.36
N ALA A 76 -19.00 7.61 16.81
CA ALA A 76 -19.39 8.61 15.81
C ALA A 76 -20.46 9.54 16.36
N ALA A 77 -20.39 10.80 15.96
CA ALA A 77 -21.38 11.82 16.21
C ALA A 77 -21.93 12.31 14.88
N ASP A 78 -23.23 12.16 14.64
CA ASP A 78 -23.87 12.70 13.43
C ASP A 78 -24.95 13.76 13.76
N SER A 79 -25.34 13.86 15.01
CA SER A 79 -26.36 14.78 15.48
C SER A 79 -26.23 15.11 16.99
N THR A 80 -27.38 15.33 17.67
CA THR A 80 -27.45 15.58 19.11
C THR A 80 -27.69 14.32 19.94
N GLU A 81 -27.12 13.20 19.52
CA GLU A 81 -27.29 11.93 20.23
C GLU A 81 -26.61 11.93 21.59
N HIS A 82 -27.15 11.12 22.49
CA HIS A 82 -26.54 10.80 23.76
C HIS A 82 -26.11 9.34 23.76
N VAL A 83 -24.84 9.12 23.60
CA VAL A 83 -24.24 7.78 23.55
C VAL A 83 -23.83 7.34 24.96
N THR A 84 -24.32 6.18 25.38
CA THR A 84 -23.93 5.57 26.66
C THR A 84 -23.03 4.37 26.42
N ILE A 85 -21.85 4.33 27.07
CA ILE A 85 -20.87 3.28 26.97
C ILE A 85 -20.62 2.65 28.34
N LYS A 86 -20.62 1.31 28.39
CA LYS A 86 -20.21 0.55 29.57
C LYS A 86 -19.14 -0.46 29.17
N ALA A 87 -18.03 -0.46 29.89
CA ALA A 87 -16.90 -1.35 29.63
C ALA A 87 -16.17 -1.71 30.91
N ALA A 88 -15.28 -2.69 30.83
CA ALA A 88 -14.30 -3.00 31.85
C ALA A 88 -12.89 -2.94 31.25
N TYR A 89 -12.00 -2.17 31.84
CA TYR A 89 -10.58 -2.19 31.49
C TYR A 89 -9.93 -3.44 32.08
N PRO A 90 -9.05 -4.18 31.35
CA PRO A 90 -8.41 -3.84 30.08
C PRO A 90 -9.09 -4.38 28.81
N THR A 91 -10.29 -4.92 28.87
CA THR A 91 -10.96 -5.54 27.71
C THR A 91 -11.88 -4.57 26.95
N MET A 92 -11.85 -3.28 27.29
CA MET A 92 -12.77 -2.27 26.78
C MET A 92 -12.79 -2.13 25.25
N ALA A 93 -11.69 -2.46 24.56
CA ALA A 93 -11.66 -2.36 23.10
C ALA A 93 -12.53 -3.41 22.38
N SER A 94 -12.77 -4.56 23.02
CA SER A 94 -13.49 -5.70 22.43
C SER A 94 -14.78 -6.09 23.16
N GLN A 95 -14.86 -5.75 24.44
CA GLN A 95 -15.99 -6.10 25.32
C GLN A 95 -16.57 -4.84 25.95
N TYR A 96 -17.52 -4.23 25.28
CA TYR A 96 -18.24 -3.06 25.79
C TYR A 96 -19.68 -3.06 25.31
N GLU A 97 -20.53 -2.36 26.02
CA GLU A 97 -21.91 -2.08 25.63
C GLU A 97 -21.98 -0.65 25.10
N VAL A 98 -22.79 -0.45 24.08
CA VAL A 98 -23.10 0.89 23.54
C VAL A 98 -24.60 0.99 23.32
N SER A 99 -25.19 2.11 23.69
CA SER A 99 -26.60 2.42 23.49
C SER A 99 -26.80 3.90 23.22
N GLY A 100 -27.98 4.29 22.72
CA GLY A 100 -28.31 5.65 22.39
C GLY A 100 -27.92 6.10 20.98
N SER A 101 -27.19 5.27 20.21
CA SER A 101 -26.85 5.54 18.82
C SER A 101 -26.73 4.24 18.03
N ASP A 102 -27.45 4.14 16.92
CA ASP A 102 -27.35 3.04 15.96
C ASP A 102 -26.00 3.10 15.21
N GLU A 103 -25.52 4.29 14.87
CA GLU A 103 -24.21 4.52 14.25
C GLU A 103 -23.09 3.92 15.10
N CYS A 104 -23.06 4.23 16.40
CA CYS A 104 -22.05 3.68 17.31
C CYS A 104 -22.19 2.18 17.51
N SER A 105 -23.41 1.65 17.47
CA SER A 105 -23.65 0.19 17.52
C SER A 105 -23.08 -0.53 16.30
N LYS A 106 -23.28 0.03 15.10
CA LYS A 106 -22.71 -0.50 13.85
C LYS A 106 -21.19 -0.37 13.79
N ILE A 107 -20.63 0.74 14.28
CA ILE A 107 -19.18 0.93 14.40
C ILE A 107 -18.57 -0.11 15.34
N LYS A 108 -19.22 -0.44 16.46
CA LYS A 108 -18.81 -1.53 17.34
C LYS A 108 -18.77 -2.87 16.61
N GLU A 109 -19.84 -3.23 15.89
CA GLU A 109 -19.90 -4.47 15.10
C GLU A 109 -18.74 -4.55 14.12
N LEU A 110 -18.45 -3.47 13.38
CA LEU A 110 -17.33 -3.37 12.43
C LEU A 110 -15.97 -3.49 13.12
N ALA A 111 -15.77 -2.81 14.25
CA ALA A 111 -14.50 -2.87 14.99
C ALA A 111 -14.21 -4.28 15.52
N ILE A 112 -15.22 -4.95 16.09
CA ILE A 112 -15.09 -6.33 16.56
C ILE A 112 -14.88 -7.31 15.38
N GLY A 113 -15.59 -7.10 14.27
CA GLY A 113 -15.41 -7.87 13.04
C GLY A 113 -13.98 -7.76 12.48
N GLN A 114 -13.41 -6.56 12.48
CA GLN A 114 -12.02 -6.32 12.08
C GLN A 114 -11.02 -7.05 12.99
N MET A 115 -11.24 -7.03 14.31
CA MET A 115 -10.40 -7.77 15.26
C MET A 115 -10.47 -9.27 15.01
N ALA A 116 -11.66 -9.82 14.72
CA ALA A 116 -11.83 -11.22 14.39
C ALA A 116 -11.14 -11.60 13.08
N LEU A 117 -11.22 -10.76 12.05
CA LEU A 117 -10.47 -10.91 10.81
C LEU A 117 -8.96 -10.95 11.07
N GLN A 118 -8.45 -9.99 11.84
CA GLN A 118 -7.02 -9.95 12.20
C GLN A 118 -6.57 -11.20 12.97
N ALA A 119 -7.38 -11.68 13.91
CA ALA A 119 -7.09 -12.91 14.64
C ALA A 119 -7.03 -14.12 13.69
N SER A 120 -7.94 -14.20 12.71
CA SER A 120 -7.95 -15.27 11.71
C SER A 120 -6.71 -15.22 10.81
N ILE A 121 -6.30 -14.02 10.36
CA ILE A 121 -5.05 -13.82 9.60
C ILE A 121 -3.85 -14.27 10.43
N ASN A 122 -3.75 -13.84 11.67
CA ASN A 122 -2.65 -14.21 12.57
C ASN A 122 -2.56 -15.73 12.78
N ASN A 123 -3.70 -16.42 12.88
CA ASN A 123 -3.74 -17.88 12.99
C ASN A 123 -3.23 -18.58 11.72
N ILE A 124 -3.58 -18.06 10.54
CA ILE A 124 -3.08 -18.60 9.26
C ILE A 124 -1.57 -18.40 9.16
N VAL A 125 -1.07 -17.19 9.46
CA VAL A 125 0.37 -16.84 9.39
C VAL A 125 1.21 -17.69 10.37
N ARG A 126 0.67 -18.01 11.55
CA ARG A 126 1.36 -18.85 12.55
C ARG A 126 1.32 -20.33 12.25
N ASN A 127 0.55 -20.76 11.28
CA ASN A 127 0.44 -22.18 10.95
C ASN A 127 1.60 -22.64 10.08
N THR A 128 2.62 -23.22 10.71
CA THR A 128 3.85 -23.71 10.05
C THR A 128 3.63 -24.88 9.09
N ASN A 129 2.45 -25.48 9.06
CA ASN A 129 2.10 -26.57 8.14
C ASN A 129 1.65 -26.05 6.76
N LEU A 130 1.42 -24.77 6.62
CA LEU A 130 1.02 -24.16 5.35
C LEU A 130 2.28 -23.68 4.58
N ASN A 131 2.31 -23.96 3.28
CA ASN A 131 3.26 -23.28 2.42
C ASN A 131 2.79 -21.85 2.08
N ASP A 132 3.69 -21.03 1.55
CA ASP A 132 3.42 -19.60 1.30
C ASP A 132 2.25 -19.37 0.33
N ASP A 133 2.06 -20.24 -0.66
CA ASP A 133 0.96 -20.11 -1.64
C ASP A 133 -0.40 -20.38 -0.98
N VAL A 134 -0.50 -21.47 -0.22
CA VAL A 134 -1.72 -21.83 0.52
C VAL A 134 -2.04 -20.79 1.60
N MET A 135 -1.02 -20.26 2.26
CA MET A 135 -1.18 -19.18 3.25
C MET A 135 -1.75 -17.93 2.59
N ARG A 136 -1.16 -17.45 1.47
CA ARG A 136 -1.64 -16.27 0.73
C ARG A 136 -3.07 -16.46 0.21
N ASP A 137 -3.37 -17.63 -0.36
CA ASP A 137 -4.71 -17.93 -0.86
C ASP A 137 -5.75 -17.97 0.27
N SER A 138 -5.41 -18.54 1.42
CA SER A 138 -6.29 -18.57 2.59
C SER A 138 -6.60 -17.16 3.11
N ILE A 139 -5.60 -16.30 3.22
CA ILE A 139 -5.79 -14.89 3.61
C ILE A 139 -6.67 -14.17 2.59
N ARG A 140 -6.42 -14.36 1.28
CA ARG A 140 -7.23 -13.76 0.22
C ARG A 140 -8.70 -14.15 0.32
N VAL A 141 -9.00 -15.42 0.60
CA VAL A 141 -10.38 -15.93 0.73
C VAL A 141 -11.10 -15.30 1.91
N ILE A 142 -10.50 -15.30 3.11
CA ILE A 142 -11.16 -14.72 4.29
C ILE A 142 -11.33 -13.21 4.17
N LEU A 143 -10.36 -12.53 3.57
CA LEU A 143 -10.44 -11.09 3.30
C LEU A 143 -11.56 -10.77 2.32
N ALA A 144 -11.71 -11.55 1.23
CA ALA A 144 -12.79 -11.39 0.26
C ALA A 144 -14.16 -11.60 0.90
N GLN A 145 -14.32 -12.63 1.74
CA GLN A 145 -15.57 -12.90 2.47
C GLN A 145 -15.93 -11.75 3.42
N TYR A 146 -14.94 -11.23 4.17
CA TYR A 146 -15.14 -10.10 5.06
C TYR A 146 -15.57 -8.85 4.28
N LYS A 147 -14.87 -8.52 3.19
CA LYS A 147 -15.19 -7.39 2.32
C LYS A 147 -16.61 -7.47 1.77
N GLU A 148 -17.04 -8.64 1.27
CA GLU A 148 -18.40 -8.83 0.78
C GLU A 148 -19.46 -8.61 1.88
N GLY A 149 -19.22 -9.13 3.07
CA GLY A 149 -20.10 -8.91 4.22
C GLY A 149 -20.20 -7.44 4.59
N VAL A 150 -19.07 -6.73 4.65
CA VAL A 150 -19.04 -5.30 4.98
C VAL A 150 -19.69 -4.45 3.90
N LYS A 151 -19.41 -4.70 2.62
CA LYS A 151 -20.03 -3.98 1.50
C LYS A 151 -21.56 -4.06 1.55
N ASN A 152 -22.09 -5.29 1.69
CA ASN A 152 -23.53 -5.53 1.56
C ASN A 152 -24.32 -5.12 2.80
N ASN A 153 -23.75 -5.26 4.00
CA ASN A 153 -24.49 -5.03 5.24
C ASN A 153 -24.31 -3.60 5.80
N TYR A 154 -23.22 -2.91 5.43
CA TYR A 154 -22.91 -1.60 6.02
C TYR A 154 -22.73 -0.51 4.93
N ILE A 155 -21.95 -0.76 3.87
CA ILE A 155 -21.57 0.33 2.96
C ILE A 155 -22.67 0.63 1.95
N PHE A 156 -23.11 -0.35 1.15
CA PHE A 156 -24.08 -0.10 0.06
C PHE A 156 -25.51 0.06 0.56
N LYS A 157 -25.79 -0.39 1.77
CA LYS A 157 -27.12 -0.27 2.35
C LYS A 157 -27.46 1.19 2.69
N GLU A 158 -26.53 1.89 3.31
CA GLU A 158 -26.72 3.28 3.76
C GLU A 158 -25.39 4.06 3.65
N PRO A 159 -24.94 4.39 2.43
CA PRO A 159 -23.60 4.94 2.19
C PRO A 159 -23.38 6.35 2.79
N MET A 160 -24.47 7.07 3.18
CA MET A 160 -24.37 8.36 3.86
C MET A 160 -24.00 8.24 5.34
N LYS A 161 -24.10 7.06 5.92
CA LYS A 161 -23.96 6.85 7.35
C LYS A 161 -22.50 6.87 7.82
N ALA A 162 -22.27 7.28 9.08
CA ALA A 162 -20.94 7.30 9.67
C ALA A 162 -20.28 5.94 9.66
N TYR A 163 -21.01 4.86 9.95
CA TYR A 163 -20.44 3.51 9.91
C TYR A 163 -20.00 3.06 8.52
N ALA A 164 -20.64 3.54 7.43
CA ALA A 164 -20.17 3.27 6.08
C ALA A 164 -18.81 3.93 5.79
N TYR A 165 -18.66 5.20 6.22
CA TYR A 165 -17.37 5.88 6.17
C TYR A 165 -16.30 5.14 7.00
N PHE A 166 -16.61 4.77 8.24
CA PHE A 166 -15.70 4.05 9.13
C PHE A 166 -15.21 2.73 8.51
N ALA A 167 -16.11 2.00 7.85
CA ALA A 167 -15.80 0.72 7.21
C ALA A 167 -14.74 0.83 6.11
N LEU A 168 -14.68 1.97 5.38
CA LEU A 168 -13.70 2.19 4.30
C LEU A 168 -12.25 2.24 4.80
N PHE A 169 -12.06 2.71 6.04
CA PHE A 169 -10.73 2.96 6.61
C PHE A 169 -10.27 1.88 7.60
N GLN A 170 -10.95 0.75 7.62
CA GLN A 170 -10.48 -0.41 8.40
C GLN A 170 -9.15 -0.93 7.84
N THR A 171 -8.24 -1.31 8.74
CA THR A 171 -6.92 -1.80 8.38
C THR A 171 -6.67 -3.20 8.95
N ILE A 172 -5.78 -3.95 8.31
CA ILE A 172 -5.22 -5.21 8.80
C ILE A 172 -3.70 -5.12 8.80
N ALA A 173 -3.08 -5.77 9.77
CA ALA A 173 -1.63 -5.92 9.81
C ALA A 173 -1.23 -7.16 9.00
N LEU A 174 -0.34 -6.97 8.02
CA LEU A 174 0.28 -8.01 7.21
C LEU A 174 1.80 -7.90 7.38
N GLY A 175 2.37 -8.72 8.28
CA GLY A 175 3.78 -8.59 8.66
C GLY A 175 4.04 -7.28 9.39
N TYR A 176 4.92 -6.44 8.85
CA TYR A 176 5.28 -5.14 9.42
C TYR A 176 4.46 -3.97 8.88
N GLU A 177 3.57 -4.22 7.92
CA GLU A 177 2.78 -3.19 7.27
C GLU A 177 1.31 -3.25 7.67
N ASN A 178 0.67 -2.08 7.74
CA ASN A 178 -0.77 -1.96 7.86
C ASN A 178 -1.36 -1.69 6.48
N ALA A 179 -2.25 -2.57 6.04
CA ALA A 179 -2.96 -2.43 4.77
C ALA A 179 -4.43 -2.08 5.01
N LEU A 180 -5.00 -1.22 4.15
CA LEU A 180 -6.45 -1.01 4.12
C LEU A 180 -7.16 -2.30 3.70
N VAL A 181 -8.26 -2.64 4.38
CA VAL A 181 -9.16 -3.72 3.98
C VAL A 181 -9.71 -3.44 2.58
N PHE A 182 -10.18 -2.23 2.34
CA PHE A 182 -10.54 -1.72 1.02
C PHE A 182 -9.43 -0.84 0.48
N ASN A 183 -8.72 -1.28 -0.56
CA ASN A 183 -7.61 -0.53 -1.13
C ASN A 183 -8.03 0.19 -2.43
N PRO A 184 -8.35 1.49 -2.38
CA PRO A 184 -8.81 2.23 -3.55
C PRO A 184 -7.68 2.52 -4.56
N ARG A 185 -6.41 2.28 -4.22
CA ARG A 185 -5.28 2.60 -5.09
C ARG A 185 -4.96 1.52 -6.11
N SER A 186 -5.26 0.25 -5.81
CA SER A 186 -4.85 -0.89 -6.61
C SER A 186 -5.99 -1.85 -6.97
N ASN A 187 -7.18 -1.68 -6.40
CA ASN A 187 -8.32 -2.56 -6.61
C ASN A 187 -9.53 -1.78 -7.15
N GLU A 188 -9.98 -2.13 -8.37
CA GLU A 188 -11.08 -1.43 -9.04
C GLU A 188 -12.40 -1.53 -8.29
N ASP A 189 -12.72 -2.68 -7.70
CA ASP A 189 -13.97 -2.85 -6.95
C ASP A 189 -13.95 -2.05 -5.65
N ASP A 190 -12.78 -1.93 -5.03
CA ASP A 190 -12.63 -1.08 -3.84
C ASP A 190 -12.79 0.41 -4.18
N VAL A 191 -12.29 0.86 -5.34
CA VAL A 191 -12.54 2.24 -5.82
C VAL A 191 -14.03 2.52 -5.93
N LYS A 192 -14.83 1.56 -6.46
CA LYS A 192 -16.28 1.70 -6.57
C LYS A 192 -16.95 1.85 -5.19
N VAL A 193 -16.43 1.15 -4.19
CA VAL A 193 -16.93 1.24 -2.81
C VAL A 193 -16.67 2.64 -2.23
N PHE A 194 -15.46 3.17 -2.40
CA PHE A 194 -15.13 4.55 -2.01
C PHE A 194 -15.98 5.58 -2.77
N ALA A 195 -16.15 5.40 -4.08
CA ALA A 195 -16.95 6.29 -4.90
C ALA A 195 -18.43 6.32 -4.50
N ALA A 196 -19.01 5.20 -4.08
CA ALA A 196 -20.39 5.12 -3.63
C ALA A 196 -20.61 5.96 -2.36
N VAL A 197 -19.71 5.85 -1.38
CA VAL A 197 -19.77 6.64 -0.15
C VAL A 197 -19.49 8.12 -0.45
N ALA A 198 -18.48 8.44 -1.26
CA ALA A 198 -18.16 9.81 -1.66
C ALA A 198 -19.34 10.51 -2.32
N THR A 199 -19.98 9.88 -3.31
CA THR A 199 -21.17 10.42 -4.00
C THR A 199 -22.33 10.65 -3.03
N SER A 200 -22.54 9.75 -2.08
CA SER A 200 -23.56 9.91 -1.07
C SER A 200 -23.26 11.07 -0.13
N TRP A 201 -22.01 11.20 0.32
CA TRP A 201 -21.59 12.30 1.18
C TRP A 201 -21.66 13.66 0.49
N ASP A 202 -21.32 13.74 -0.80
CA ASP A 202 -21.49 14.96 -1.61
C ASP A 202 -22.96 15.41 -1.66
N THR A 203 -23.89 14.47 -1.61
CA THR A 203 -25.34 14.76 -1.63
C THR A 203 -25.86 15.17 -0.27
N TYR A 204 -25.52 14.44 0.78
CA TYR A 204 -26.08 14.65 2.13
C TYR A 204 -25.29 15.66 2.96
N TYR A 205 -23.97 15.76 2.72
CA TYR A 205 -23.03 16.60 3.48
C TYR A 205 -22.08 17.37 2.55
N PRO A 206 -22.60 18.22 1.64
CA PRO A 206 -21.82 18.83 0.54
C PRO A 206 -20.69 19.77 1.00
N LYS A 207 -20.66 20.13 2.29
CA LYS A 207 -19.62 20.99 2.88
C LYS A 207 -18.67 20.22 3.81
N ALA A 208 -18.84 18.90 3.94
CA ALA A 208 -18.02 18.10 4.82
C ALA A 208 -16.61 17.90 4.22
N GLU A 209 -15.58 18.27 4.97
CA GLU A 209 -14.19 18.08 4.57
C GLU A 209 -13.89 16.60 4.30
N ARG A 210 -14.49 15.69 5.08
CA ARG A 210 -14.36 14.23 4.89
C ARG A 210 -14.97 13.76 3.57
N GLY A 211 -16.09 14.36 3.14
CA GLY A 211 -16.70 14.08 1.84
C GLY A 211 -15.76 14.48 0.70
N LEU A 212 -15.19 15.70 0.76
CA LEU A 212 -14.20 16.14 -0.22
C LEU A 212 -12.97 15.24 -0.26
N ASN A 213 -12.48 14.79 0.90
CA ASN A 213 -11.34 13.85 0.96
C ASN A 213 -11.69 12.50 0.29
N LEU A 214 -12.89 11.94 0.56
CA LEU A 214 -13.35 10.71 -0.11
C LEU A 214 -13.43 10.87 -1.62
N HIS A 215 -13.96 12.00 -2.08
CA HIS A 215 -14.06 12.32 -3.50
C HIS A 215 -12.67 12.31 -4.17
N ASN A 216 -11.69 12.95 -3.54
CA ASN A 216 -10.31 12.96 -4.03
C ASN A 216 -9.69 11.56 -4.06
N ILE A 217 -9.90 10.75 -3.01
CA ILE A 217 -9.43 9.36 -2.97
C ILE A 217 -10.05 8.53 -4.11
N ALA A 218 -11.35 8.68 -4.37
CA ALA A 218 -12.03 7.95 -5.43
C ALA A 218 -11.51 8.37 -6.83
N ILE A 219 -11.30 9.66 -7.07
CA ILE A 219 -10.74 10.17 -8.35
C ILE A 219 -9.30 9.66 -8.55
N GLU A 220 -8.45 9.75 -7.53
CA GLU A 220 -7.08 9.22 -7.58
C GLU A 220 -7.10 7.73 -7.89
N GLY A 221 -7.95 6.97 -7.20
CA GLY A 221 -8.13 5.54 -7.43
C GLY A 221 -8.54 5.21 -8.88
N LEU A 222 -9.53 5.89 -9.42
CA LEU A 222 -9.95 5.72 -10.83
C LEU A 222 -8.83 6.04 -11.81
N LYS A 223 -8.04 7.08 -11.54
CA LYS A 223 -6.87 7.43 -12.35
C LYS A 223 -5.83 6.31 -12.33
N ASN A 224 -5.50 5.79 -11.14
CA ASN A 224 -4.52 4.71 -10.97
C ASN A 224 -4.97 3.43 -11.69
N ILE A 225 -6.25 3.04 -11.55
CA ILE A 225 -6.79 1.87 -12.26
C ILE A 225 -6.72 2.04 -13.79
N ARG A 226 -6.99 3.25 -14.32
CA ARG A 226 -6.84 3.52 -15.75
C ARG A 226 -5.39 3.37 -16.20
N ILE A 227 -4.43 3.87 -15.43
CA ILE A 227 -3.00 3.72 -15.72
C ILE A 227 -2.62 2.24 -15.72
N MET A 228 -2.96 1.49 -14.68
CA MET A 228 -2.69 0.05 -14.59
C MET A 228 -3.30 -0.74 -15.76
N LYS A 229 -4.54 -0.43 -16.15
CA LYS A 229 -5.19 -1.07 -17.31
C LYS A 229 -4.51 -0.70 -18.62
N ALA A 230 -4.11 0.55 -18.80
CA ALA A 230 -3.39 0.98 -19.99
C ALA A 230 -2.02 0.29 -20.09
N GLU A 231 -1.30 0.14 -18.99
CA GLU A 231 -0.04 -0.61 -18.92
C GLU A 231 -0.24 -2.10 -19.22
N GLN A 232 -1.31 -2.73 -18.72
CA GLN A 232 -1.67 -4.13 -19.02
C GLN A 232 -2.10 -4.33 -20.46
N GLN A 233 -2.77 -3.34 -21.07
CA GLN A 233 -3.19 -3.38 -22.48
C GLN A 233 -2.06 -3.05 -23.45
N GLN A 234 -0.98 -2.44 -22.97
CA GLN A 234 0.28 -2.30 -23.71
C GLN A 234 1.08 -3.62 -23.71
N THR A 235 0.42 -4.77 -23.82
CA THR A 235 1.06 -5.96 -24.39
C THR A 235 1.30 -5.63 -25.86
N VAL A 236 2.44 -5.04 -26.13
CA VAL A 236 2.94 -4.85 -27.48
C VAL A 236 2.91 -6.24 -28.11
N ASP A 237 2.11 -6.41 -29.17
CA ASP A 237 2.08 -7.64 -29.95
C ASP A 237 3.54 -7.90 -30.40
N PRO A 238 4.21 -8.95 -29.93
CA PRO A 238 5.61 -9.17 -30.24
C PRO A 238 5.87 -9.30 -31.74
N SER A 239 4.81 -9.60 -32.52
CA SER A 239 4.88 -9.71 -33.99
C SER A 239 4.85 -8.35 -34.70
N LYS A 240 4.51 -7.25 -34.01
CA LYS A 240 4.41 -5.89 -34.58
C LYS A 240 5.50 -4.94 -34.09
N VAL A 241 6.42 -5.40 -33.25
CA VAL A 241 7.57 -4.61 -32.83
C VAL A 241 8.65 -4.72 -33.89
N GLU A 242 8.72 -3.79 -34.81
CA GLU A 242 9.92 -3.57 -35.60
C GLU A 242 10.99 -2.95 -34.67
N TYR A 243 11.93 -3.77 -34.25
CA TYR A 243 13.09 -3.31 -33.46
C TYR A 243 14.04 -2.55 -34.39
N THR A 244 13.91 -1.25 -34.49
CA THR A 244 14.78 -0.41 -35.33
C THR A 244 16.09 -0.02 -34.65
N GLY A 245 16.55 -0.79 -33.65
CA GLY A 245 17.80 -0.55 -32.95
C GLY A 245 17.65 -0.59 -31.42
N VAL A 246 18.77 -0.59 -30.72
CA VAL A 246 18.85 -0.51 -29.27
C VAL A 246 18.70 0.96 -28.83
N ILE A 247 17.98 1.24 -27.76
CA ILE A 247 18.03 2.54 -27.06
C ILE A 247 19.43 2.65 -26.45
N ASP A 248 20.24 3.63 -26.87
CA ASP A 248 21.64 3.72 -26.43
C ASP A 248 21.71 4.10 -24.95
N ILE A 249 22.58 3.41 -24.22
CA ILE A 249 22.97 3.70 -22.85
C ILE A 249 24.38 4.25 -22.85
N ALA A 250 24.61 5.38 -22.21
CA ALA A 250 25.91 6.04 -22.12
C ALA A 250 26.22 6.37 -20.65
N LEU A 251 26.91 5.50 -19.95
CA LEU A 251 27.20 5.60 -18.52
C LEU A 251 28.69 5.49 -18.25
N PRO A 252 29.19 6.03 -17.10
CA PRO A 252 30.60 5.92 -16.72
C PRO A 252 30.98 4.48 -16.33
N ASP A 253 32.16 4.04 -16.75
CA ASP A 253 32.80 2.82 -16.23
C ASP A 253 33.50 3.08 -14.88
N ASN A 254 34.09 2.06 -14.28
CA ASN A 254 34.76 2.15 -12.98
C ASN A 254 36.03 3.05 -13.00
N LYS A 255 36.43 3.54 -14.17
CA LYS A 255 37.54 4.50 -14.36
C LYS A 255 37.04 5.89 -14.73
N GLY A 256 35.70 6.10 -14.80
CA GLY A 256 35.07 7.35 -15.16
C GLY A 256 34.94 7.59 -16.67
N ASN A 257 35.27 6.62 -17.54
CA ASN A 257 35.09 6.78 -18.98
C ASN A 257 33.65 6.45 -19.38
N ILE A 258 33.04 7.32 -20.19
CA ILE A 258 31.70 7.05 -20.72
C ILE A 258 31.77 5.88 -21.71
N ARG A 259 31.01 4.83 -21.42
CA ARG A 259 30.86 3.66 -22.28
C ARG A 259 29.47 3.67 -22.89
N LYS A 260 29.39 3.57 -24.21
CA LYS A 260 28.12 3.48 -24.93
C LYS A 260 27.79 2.05 -25.28
N LEU A 261 26.54 1.63 -25.05
CA LEU A 261 26.06 0.33 -25.46
C LEU A 261 26.17 0.16 -26.99
N SER A 262 25.82 1.21 -27.74
CA SER A 262 25.92 1.24 -29.21
C SER A 262 27.34 1.04 -29.75
N SER A 263 28.38 1.30 -28.94
CA SER A 263 29.77 1.06 -29.33
C SER A 263 30.14 -0.41 -29.48
N LEU A 264 29.30 -1.32 -28.99
CA LEU A 264 29.48 -2.78 -29.08
C LEU A 264 28.85 -3.40 -30.35
N LYS A 265 28.36 -2.56 -31.27
CA LYS A 265 27.85 -3.02 -32.57
C LYS A 265 28.85 -3.95 -33.25
N GLY A 266 28.37 -5.04 -33.82
CA GLY A 266 29.20 -6.10 -34.40
C GLY A 266 29.44 -7.27 -33.46
N LYS A 267 29.06 -7.16 -32.19
CA LYS A 267 29.08 -8.22 -31.20
C LYS A 267 27.67 -8.66 -30.82
N VAL A 268 27.50 -9.86 -30.34
CA VAL A 268 26.32 -10.30 -29.61
C VAL A 268 26.47 -9.77 -28.17
N VAL A 269 25.55 -8.98 -27.68
CA VAL A 269 25.67 -8.31 -26.37
C VAL A 269 24.59 -8.79 -25.42
N MET A 270 25.01 -9.19 -24.22
CA MET A 270 24.09 -9.30 -23.09
C MET A 270 24.10 -7.97 -22.33
N LEU A 271 22.98 -7.23 -22.40
CA LEU A 271 22.72 -6.08 -21.54
C LEU A 271 22.14 -6.61 -20.23
N ASP A 272 22.88 -6.47 -19.12
CA ASP A 272 22.51 -7.00 -17.81
C ASP A 272 22.35 -5.88 -16.78
N PHE A 273 21.17 -5.73 -16.23
CA PHE A 273 20.89 -4.81 -15.11
C PHE A 273 21.10 -5.55 -13.80
N HIS A 274 22.00 -5.04 -12.97
CA HIS A 274 22.52 -5.75 -11.81
C HIS A 274 22.59 -4.89 -10.55
N LEU A 275 22.46 -5.56 -9.39
CA LEU A 275 22.66 -4.97 -8.07
C LEU A 275 23.64 -5.86 -7.30
N PHE A 276 24.88 -5.39 -7.11
CA PHE A 276 25.94 -6.15 -6.44
C PHE A 276 25.70 -6.37 -4.96
N ALA A 277 24.93 -5.49 -4.31
CA ALA A 277 24.63 -5.59 -2.88
C ALA A 277 23.68 -6.74 -2.50
N THR A 278 23.16 -7.52 -3.47
CA THR A 278 22.28 -8.67 -3.20
C THR A 278 23.06 -9.93 -2.87
N LYS A 279 22.45 -10.84 -2.10
CA LYS A 279 23.07 -12.14 -1.74
C LYS A 279 23.32 -13.03 -2.97
N GLU A 280 22.45 -12.94 -3.95
CA GLU A 280 22.46 -13.73 -5.18
C GLU A 280 23.50 -13.22 -6.20
N SER A 281 24.02 -12.02 -6.02
CA SER A 281 24.96 -11.36 -6.93
C SER A 281 26.18 -12.23 -7.23
N THR A 282 26.80 -12.82 -6.20
CA THR A 282 28.02 -13.66 -6.39
C THR A 282 27.77 -14.84 -7.32
N ALA A 283 26.65 -15.56 -7.13
CA ALA A 283 26.30 -16.70 -7.99
C ALA A 283 26.01 -16.23 -9.43
N ARG A 284 25.34 -15.11 -9.59
CA ARG A 284 25.06 -14.49 -10.90
C ARG A 284 26.35 -14.12 -11.63
N ILE A 285 27.28 -13.46 -10.96
CA ILE A 285 28.57 -13.07 -11.54
C ILE A 285 29.39 -14.30 -11.98
N MET A 286 29.34 -15.39 -11.25
CA MET A 286 29.97 -16.63 -11.67
C MET A 286 29.37 -17.20 -12.96
N GLN A 287 28.05 -17.23 -13.07
CA GLN A 287 27.34 -17.64 -14.29
C GLN A 287 27.70 -16.73 -15.49
N LEU A 288 27.71 -15.42 -15.30
CA LEU A 288 28.11 -14.47 -16.34
C LEU A 288 29.58 -14.71 -16.79
N ARG A 289 30.47 -15.01 -15.85
CA ARG A 289 31.88 -15.31 -16.15
C ARG A 289 32.04 -16.59 -16.99
N GLU A 290 31.26 -17.63 -16.73
CA GLU A 290 31.23 -18.84 -17.53
C GLU A 290 30.80 -18.56 -18.97
N LEU A 291 29.70 -17.80 -19.15
CA LEU A 291 29.24 -17.41 -20.47
C LEU A 291 30.24 -16.54 -21.21
N TYR A 292 30.84 -15.56 -20.52
CA TYR A 292 31.87 -14.70 -21.08
C TYR A 292 33.07 -15.47 -21.54
N ASN A 293 33.65 -16.34 -20.71
CA ASN A 293 34.79 -17.17 -21.04
C ASN A 293 34.53 -18.10 -22.23
N LYS A 294 33.29 -18.59 -22.34
CA LYS A 294 32.88 -19.52 -23.39
C LYS A 294 32.72 -18.85 -24.76
N TYR A 295 32.20 -17.64 -24.79
CA TYR A 295 31.71 -17.00 -26.01
C TYR A 295 32.42 -15.70 -26.41
N HIS A 296 33.19 -15.07 -25.52
CA HIS A 296 33.82 -13.78 -25.81
C HIS A 296 34.74 -13.84 -27.05
N ALA A 297 35.55 -14.88 -27.19
CA ALA A 297 36.40 -15.06 -28.35
C ALA A 297 35.65 -15.24 -29.69
N GLN A 298 34.35 -15.54 -29.62
CA GLN A 298 33.47 -15.72 -30.77
C GLN A 298 32.66 -14.45 -31.09
N GLY A 299 32.87 -13.35 -30.32
CA GLY A 299 32.18 -12.08 -30.55
C GLY A 299 31.03 -11.81 -29.59
N PHE A 300 30.98 -12.48 -28.44
CA PHE A 300 30.04 -12.15 -27.36
C PHE A 300 30.64 -11.11 -26.42
N GLU A 301 29.78 -10.22 -25.89
CA GLU A 301 30.16 -9.23 -24.89
C GLU A 301 29.06 -9.06 -23.83
N ILE A 302 29.43 -8.61 -22.65
CA ILE A 302 28.47 -8.22 -21.58
C ILE A 302 28.61 -6.74 -21.35
N TYR A 303 27.46 -6.05 -21.36
CA TYR A 303 27.33 -4.68 -20.92
C TYR A 303 26.46 -4.66 -19.67
N GLN A 304 27.12 -4.53 -18.51
CA GLN A 304 26.47 -4.64 -17.21
C GLN A 304 26.25 -3.25 -16.62
N VAL A 305 24.96 -2.92 -16.38
CA VAL A 305 24.53 -1.67 -15.75
C VAL A 305 24.27 -1.94 -14.27
N SER A 306 25.08 -1.38 -13.41
CA SER A 306 24.86 -1.38 -11.97
C SER A 306 23.99 -0.20 -11.55
N ILE A 307 23.10 -0.48 -10.63
CA ILE A 307 22.27 0.51 -9.94
C ILE A 307 22.51 0.48 -8.42
N ASP A 308 23.68 0.02 -7.99
CA ASP A 308 24.07 0.05 -6.58
C ASP A 308 24.12 1.50 -6.07
N PRO A 309 23.56 1.80 -4.88
CA PRO A 309 23.56 3.15 -4.35
C PRO A 309 24.94 3.62 -3.87
N ASP A 310 25.87 2.68 -3.65
CA ASP A 310 27.24 2.94 -3.21
C ASP A 310 28.23 2.73 -4.38
N GLU A 311 28.64 3.83 -5.00
CA GLU A 311 29.60 3.83 -6.11
C GLU A 311 30.97 3.19 -5.73
N HIS A 312 31.44 3.42 -4.49
CA HIS A 312 32.72 2.87 -4.04
C HIS A 312 32.66 1.34 -3.90
N PHE A 313 31.57 0.84 -3.31
CA PHE A 313 31.31 -0.61 -3.23
C PHE A 313 31.23 -1.22 -4.62
N TRP A 314 30.49 -0.59 -5.56
CA TRP A 314 30.40 -1.03 -6.94
C TRP A 314 31.78 -1.08 -7.62
N LYS A 315 32.57 0.00 -7.56
CA LYS A 315 33.92 0.05 -8.15
C LYS A 315 34.82 -1.09 -7.69
N THR A 316 34.73 -1.41 -6.40
CA THR A 316 35.47 -2.53 -5.80
C THR A 316 34.99 -3.87 -6.34
N SER A 317 33.67 -4.04 -6.45
CA SER A 317 33.03 -5.29 -6.91
C SER A 317 33.34 -5.61 -8.37
N VAL A 318 33.45 -4.58 -9.23
CA VAL A 318 33.68 -4.78 -10.67
C VAL A 318 35.16 -4.76 -11.07
N ALA A 319 36.07 -4.44 -10.16
CA ALA A 319 37.51 -4.23 -10.50
C ALA A 319 38.19 -5.40 -11.23
N ALA A 320 37.74 -6.64 -10.98
CA ALA A 320 38.28 -7.86 -11.57
C ALA A 320 37.36 -8.49 -12.64
N LEU A 321 36.32 -7.79 -13.07
CA LEU A 321 35.41 -8.30 -14.11
C LEU A 321 35.95 -7.99 -15.49
N PRO A 322 35.93 -8.96 -16.44
CA PRO A 322 36.58 -8.82 -17.76
C PRO A 322 35.70 -8.11 -18.80
N TRP A 323 34.45 -7.82 -18.51
CA TRP A 323 33.47 -7.21 -19.40
C TRP A 323 33.19 -5.72 -19.08
N VAL A 324 32.35 -5.09 -19.87
CA VAL A 324 31.97 -3.67 -19.67
C VAL A 324 31.03 -3.55 -18.48
N CYS A 325 31.49 -2.89 -17.42
CA CYS A 325 30.66 -2.52 -16.25
C CYS A 325 30.51 -1.02 -16.19
N VAL A 326 29.27 -0.56 -16.11
CA VAL A 326 28.91 0.85 -15.99
C VAL A 326 27.98 1.08 -14.79
N HIS A 327 27.87 2.32 -14.33
CA HIS A 327 27.10 2.65 -13.15
C HIS A 327 26.14 3.80 -13.40
N SER A 328 24.91 3.68 -12.88
CA SER A 328 23.95 4.77 -12.81
C SER A 328 23.81 5.25 -11.38
N ASP A 329 24.12 6.53 -11.14
CA ASP A 329 24.08 7.15 -9.81
C ASP A 329 22.66 7.33 -9.28
N ASP A 330 21.65 7.24 -10.15
CA ASP A 330 20.22 7.42 -9.79
C ASP A 330 19.60 6.17 -9.14
N GLY A 331 20.35 5.07 -9.01
CA GLY A 331 19.92 3.82 -8.37
C GLY A 331 18.62 3.28 -8.98
N LEU A 332 17.62 2.99 -8.15
CA LEU A 332 16.32 2.49 -8.61
C LEU A 332 15.49 3.50 -9.41
N ASN A 333 15.88 4.79 -9.44
CA ASN A 333 15.25 5.83 -10.25
C ASN A 333 15.97 6.04 -11.59
N ALA A 334 16.96 5.22 -11.93
CA ALA A 334 17.73 5.30 -13.15
C ALA A 334 16.82 5.33 -14.39
N ALA A 335 17.05 6.32 -15.28
CA ALA A 335 16.27 6.48 -16.50
C ALA A 335 16.36 5.23 -17.40
N GLU A 336 17.50 4.53 -17.37
CA GLU A 336 17.77 3.32 -18.13
C GLU A 336 16.82 2.17 -17.76
N LEU A 337 16.38 2.10 -16.49
CA LEU A 337 15.37 1.11 -16.06
C LEU A 337 14.02 1.36 -16.74
N GLY A 338 13.62 2.64 -16.83
CA GLY A 338 12.41 3.05 -17.55
C GLY A 338 12.50 2.81 -19.06
N MET A 339 13.64 3.15 -19.68
CA MET A 339 13.88 2.95 -21.12
C MET A 339 13.74 1.49 -21.57
N TYR A 340 14.19 0.55 -20.73
CA TYR A 340 14.15 -0.90 -21.00
C TYR A 340 13.00 -1.61 -20.30
N ASN A 341 12.08 -0.88 -19.65
CA ASN A 341 10.97 -1.42 -18.87
C ASN A 341 11.43 -2.51 -17.87
N VAL A 342 12.53 -2.22 -17.16
CA VAL A 342 13.08 -3.10 -16.12
C VAL A 342 12.32 -2.82 -14.81
N ARG A 343 11.64 -3.85 -14.29
CA ARG A 343 10.86 -3.76 -13.03
C ARG A 343 11.52 -4.51 -11.89
N ASP A 344 12.25 -5.58 -12.23
CA ASP A 344 12.90 -6.47 -11.28
C ASP A 344 14.40 -6.59 -11.64
N ILE A 345 15.25 -6.78 -10.64
CA ILE A 345 16.69 -6.95 -10.83
C ILE A 345 17.12 -8.23 -10.12
N PRO A 346 17.90 -9.08 -10.81
CA PRO A 346 18.52 -8.87 -12.13
C PRO A 346 17.57 -9.09 -13.31
N THR A 347 17.71 -8.28 -14.36
CA THR A 347 17.04 -8.46 -15.65
C THR A 347 18.07 -8.32 -16.77
N TYR A 348 18.01 -9.15 -17.81
CA TYR A 348 18.93 -9.06 -18.94
C TYR A 348 18.22 -9.19 -20.30
N PHE A 349 18.91 -8.68 -21.32
CA PHE A 349 18.49 -8.70 -22.70
C PHE A 349 19.61 -9.24 -23.59
N LEU A 350 19.27 -9.93 -24.69
CA LEU A 350 20.18 -10.28 -25.74
C LEU A 350 20.00 -9.35 -26.94
N ILE A 351 21.13 -8.85 -27.43
CA ILE A 351 21.23 -7.90 -28.56
C ILE A 351 22.12 -8.55 -29.61
N ASP A 352 21.69 -8.51 -30.87
CA ASP A 352 22.44 -9.09 -31.97
C ASP A 352 23.58 -8.19 -32.48
N LYS A 353 24.36 -8.70 -33.46
CA LYS A 353 25.48 -7.99 -34.11
C LYS A 353 25.04 -6.71 -34.85
N ASN A 354 23.77 -6.58 -35.21
CA ASN A 354 23.22 -5.40 -35.86
C ASN A 354 22.78 -4.34 -34.85
N ASN A 355 22.95 -4.62 -33.55
CA ASN A 355 22.52 -3.77 -32.45
C ASN A 355 20.98 -3.74 -32.34
N VAL A 356 20.32 -4.90 -32.57
CA VAL A 356 18.89 -5.08 -32.42
C VAL A 356 18.61 -5.95 -31.22
N LEU A 357 17.72 -5.51 -30.33
CA LEU A 357 17.27 -6.26 -29.17
C LEU A 357 16.45 -7.48 -29.64
N GLN A 358 16.86 -8.67 -29.27
CA GLN A 358 16.27 -9.92 -29.71
C GLN A 358 15.34 -10.53 -28.66
N LYS A 359 15.79 -10.66 -27.43
CA LYS A 359 15.03 -11.32 -26.37
C LYS A 359 15.33 -10.71 -25.00
N ARG A 360 14.34 -10.80 -24.13
CA ARG A 360 14.44 -10.52 -22.69
C ARG A 360 14.56 -11.85 -21.91
N ASP A 361 15.13 -11.82 -20.73
CA ASP A 361 15.36 -12.94 -19.81
C ASP A 361 14.16 -13.90 -19.69
N VAL A 362 12.95 -13.38 -19.45
CA VAL A 362 11.71 -14.17 -19.33
C VAL A 362 11.34 -14.96 -20.61
N GLN A 363 11.91 -14.62 -21.74
CA GLN A 363 11.70 -15.29 -23.03
C GLN A 363 12.77 -16.36 -23.30
N ILE A 364 13.82 -16.41 -22.48
CA ILE A 364 14.99 -17.23 -22.69
C ILE A 364 14.93 -18.46 -21.78
N LYS A 365 14.81 -19.64 -22.38
CA LYS A 365 14.80 -20.92 -21.66
C LYS A 365 16.21 -21.53 -21.54
N ASP A 366 17.03 -21.33 -22.56
CA ASP A 366 18.40 -21.83 -22.64
C ASP A 366 19.29 -20.71 -23.19
N ILE A 367 20.01 -20.05 -22.30
CA ILE A 367 20.88 -18.91 -22.64
C ILE A 367 22.03 -19.31 -23.56
N ASP A 368 22.58 -20.50 -23.39
CA ASP A 368 23.65 -21.02 -24.25
C ASP A 368 23.20 -21.22 -25.71
N ALA A 369 22.00 -21.77 -25.90
CA ALA A 369 21.39 -21.93 -27.22
C ALA A 369 21.14 -20.60 -27.89
N GLU A 370 20.63 -19.63 -27.15
CA GLU A 370 20.28 -18.29 -27.66
C GLU A 370 21.53 -17.49 -28.06
N ILE A 371 22.59 -17.51 -27.23
CA ILE A 371 23.87 -16.86 -27.59
C ILE A 371 24.44 -17.48 -28.85
N LYS A 372 24.47 -18.80 -28.95
CA LYS A 372 24.98 -19.51 -30.14
C LYS A 372 24.20 -19.16 -31.40
N ALA A 373 22.89 -19.01 -31.30
CA ALA A 373 22.05 -18.69 -32.45
C ALA A 373 22.31 -17.27 -32.99
N LEU A 374 22.85 -16.35 -32.16
CA LEU A 374 23.15 -14.97 -32.52
C LEU A 374 24.61 -14.78 -32.94
N LEU A 375 25.54 -15.69 -32.57
CA LEU A 375 26.95 -15.64 -32.94
C LEU A 375 27.19 -16.07 -34.39
#